data_b3842dad4d358c3a2669816b8ff17998
#
_entry.id   b3842dad4d358c3a2669816b8ff17998
#
_cell.length_a   1.000
_cell.length_b   1.000
_cell.length_c   1.000
_cell.angle_alpha   90.00
_cell.angle_beta   90.00
_cell.angle_gamma   90.00
#
_symmetry.space_group_name_H-M   'P 1'
#
loop_
_entity.id
_entity.type
_entity.pdbx_description
1 polymer ?
#
loop_
_entity_poly.entity_id
_entity_poly.type
_entity_poly.pdbx_seq_one_letter_code
_entity_poly.pdbx_strand_id
1 'polypeptide(L)'
;MNAMPSAFGPSPITTAHDTLGCQSAQLSDSLEFAGSGIRFYRKRSDDARLGHVATPASDRGFLVGVSQSAGHRRRILHGRRAEACGFDQNAVYVRNFSDDYHADMQSPFDFLLLEMSHAALAQAAGRSQIAGLTATAGANDAVLAHLIGALTPVLTRPAEVTTLFVDQLCLAIGIHLNDRYGAAAPVARPAQALAPMHEARAKEMLRSHLDGRIAIADVADACQLSRSHFTRAFRLATGQTPHDWLQAQRLARARELLRGSDLPLADVATACGFADQSHFTRVFSRAEGAPPGHWRRALQT
;
A
#
# COMPACT_ATOMS: atom_id res chain seq x y z
N MET A 1 -41.36 11.67 4.79
CA MET A 1 -40.28 12.61 5.13
C MET A 1 -39.39 11.89 6.17
N ASN A 2 -38.48 11.06 5.69
CA ASN A 2 -37.51 10.36 6.59
C ASN A 2 -36.14 11.01 6.38
N ALA A 3 -35.68 11.69 7.42
CA ALA A 3 -34.35 12.27 7.46
C ALA A 3 -33.31 11.15 7.57
N MET A 4 -32.42 11.08 6.59
CA MET A 4 -31.20 10.27 6.69
C MET A 4 -30.24 10.87 7.73
N PRO A 5 -29.58 10.05 8.55
CA PRO A 5 -28.61 10.55 9.51
C PRO A 5 -27.35 11.03 8.79
N SER A 6 -27.00 12.28 9.01
CA SER A 6 -25.74 12.91 8.65
C SER A 6 -24.61 12.28 9.48
N ALA A 7 -23.80 11.42 8.85
CA ALA A 7 -22.59 10.84 9.46
C ALA A 7 -21.33 11.49 8.87
N PHE A 8 -21.15 12.78 9.09
CA PHE A 8 -19.90 13.48 8.81
C PHE A 8 -19.45 14.20 10.08
N GLY A 9 -18.79 13.46 10.95
CA GLY A 9 -17.96 14.00 12.01
C GLY A 9 -16.52 13.54 11.80
N PRO A 10 -15.51 14.40 11.98
CA PRO A 10 -14.12 13.94 11.94
C PRO A 10 -13.89 13.05 13.16
N SER A 11 -13.69 11.75 12.91
CA SER A 11 -13.23 10.83 13.96
C SER A 11 -11.77 11.14 14.26
N PRO A 12 -11.39 11.45 15.49
CA PRO A 12 -9.99 11.57 15.87
C PRO A 12 -9.40 10.15 16.03
N ILE A 13 -8.91 9.59 14.94
CA ILE A 13 -8.07 8.40 15.02
C ILE A 13 -6.64 8.91 15.17
N THR A 14 -6.17 8.97 16.39
CA THR A 14 -4.77 9.21 16.73
C THR A 14 -3.97 7.95 16.45
N THR A 15 -3.86 7.56 15.19
CA THR A 15 -2.84 6.62 14.77
C THR A 15 -1.55 7.41 14.56
N ALA A 16 -0.45 6.97 15.15
CA ALA A 16 0.84 7.64 15.01
C ALA A 16 1.24 7.81 13.53
N HIS A 17 0.75 6.94 12.64
CA HIS A 17 0.96 6.98 11.21
C HIS A 17 -0.37 6.82 10.46
N ASP A 18 -0.50 7.52 9.33
CA ASP A 18 -1.66 7.39 8.44
C ASP A 18 -1.55 6.14 7.53
N THR A 19 -2.54 5.96 6.64
CA THR A 19 -2.58 4.80 5.71
C THR A 19 -1.47 4.80 4.66
N LEU A 20 -0.77 5.90 4.48
CA LEU A 20 0.37 6.07 3.58
C LEU A 20 1.72 6.04 4.31
N GLY A 21 1.70 5.89 5.65
CA GLY A 21 2.87 5.79 6.50
C GLY A 21 3.43 7.14 6.97
N CYS A 22 2.74 8.24 6.71
CA CYS A 22 3.15 9.55 7.22
C CYS A 22 2.77 9.69 8.69
N GLN A 23 3.65 10.32 9.49
CA GLN A 23 3.32 10.68 10.87
C GLN A 23 2.30 11.82 10.87
N SER A 24 1.09 11.55 11.36
CA SER A 24 -0.02 12.49 11.30
C SER A 24 0.29 13.83 12.01
N ALA A 25 1.08 13.79 13.09
CA ALA A 25 1.49 15.00 13.84
C ALA A 25 2.45 15.93 13.09
N GLN A 26 3.09 15.45 12.03
CA GLN A 26 4.07 16.21 11.22
C GLN A 26 3.46 16.74 9.91
N LEU A 27 2.20 16.43 9.63
CA LEU A 27 1.50 16.95 8.47
C LEU A 27 0.87 18.31 8.81
N SER A 28 1.19 19.34 8.02
CA SER A 28 0.56 20.67 8.08
C SER A 28 -0.84 20.66 7.50
N ASP A 29 -1.10 19.75 6.52
CA ASP A 29 -2.41 19.53 5.92
C ASP A 29 -2.57 18.04 5.55
N SER A 30 -3.75 17.50 5.86
CA SER A 30 -4.08 16.10 5.58
C SER A 30 -5.58 15.98 5.31
N LEU A 31 -5.93 16.05 4.02
CA LEU A 31 -7.30 15.89 3.54
C LEU A 31 -7.45 14.51 2.87
N GLU A 32 -8.59 13.89 3.03
CA GLU A 32 -8.91 12.60 2.43
C GLU A 32 -10.35 12.56 1.95
N PHE A 33 -10.54 11.99 0.77
CA PHE A 33 -11.83 11.62 0.21
C PHE A 33 -11.81 10.15 -0.20
N ALA A 34 -12.85 9.40 0.12
CA ALA A 34 -13.05 8.02 -0.29
C ALA A 34 -14.42 7.88 -0.96
N GLY A 35 -14.45 7.37 -2.18
CA GLY A 35 -15.69 7.14 -2.94
C GLY A 35 -15.42 6.47 -4.28
N SER A 36 -16.43 5.80 -4.84
CA SER A 36 -16.41 5.21 -6.20
C SER A 36 -15.18 4.37 -6.54
N GLY A 37 -14.61 3.65 -5.55
CA GLY A 37 -13.43 2.79 -5.77
C GLY A 37 -12.10 3.51 -5.85
N ILE A 38 -12.07 4.80 -5.53
CA ILE A 38 -10.87 5.62 -5.43
C ILE A 38 -10.71 6.18 -4.02
N ARG A 39 -9.46 6.53 -3.68
CA ARG A 39 -9.15 7.40 -2.55
C ARG A 39 -8.29 8.54 -3.05
N PHE A 40 -8.63 9.74 -2.63
CA PHE A 40 -7.92 10.94 -3.03
C PHE A 40 -7.48 11.70 -1.78
N TYR A 41 -6.23 12.17 -1.79
CA TYR A 41 -5.61 12.79 -0.63
C TYR A 41 -4.90 14.07 -1.03
N ARG A 42 -4.84 15.02 -0.10
CA ARG A 42 -3.77 16.01 -0.05
C ARG A 42 -2.94 15.77 1.19
N LYS A 43 -1.64 15.70 1.02
CA LYS A 43 -0.68 15.56 2.11
C LYS A 43 0.37 16.64 1.97
N ARG A 44 0.49 17.47 2.99
CA ARG A 44 1.46 18.56 3.05
C ARG A 44 2.21 18.51 4.37
N SER A 45 3.49 18.78 4.31
CA SER A 45 4.34 19.02 5.46
C SER A 45 5.29 20.17 5.15
N ASP A 46 5.35 21.13 6.07
CA ASP A 46 6.30 22.24 6.04
C ASP A 46 7.57 21.89 6.84
N ASP A 47 7.61 20.71 7.49
CA ASP A 47 8.78 20.23 8.24
C ASP A 47 9.81 19.58 7.29
N ALA A 48 11.03 20.11 7.34
CA ALA A 48 12.17 19.55 6.61
C ALA A 48 12.67 18.21 7.21
N ARG A 49 12.20 17.81 8.39
CA ARG A 49 12.63 16.64 9.14
C ARG A 49 11.53 15.62 9.35
N LEU A 50 10.64 15.46 8.36
CA LEU A 50 9.54 14.50 8.45
C LEU A 50 10.01 13.05 8.72
N GLY A 51 11.30 12.76 8.50
CA GLY A 51 11.90 11.47 8.80
C GLY A 51 11.51 10.38 7.82
N HIS A 52 11.36 9.17 8.36
CA HIS A 52 11.11 7.96 7.58
C HIS A 52 9.62 7.73 7.38
N VAL A 53 9.23 7.47 6.13
CA VAL A 53 7.86 7.07 5.75
C VAL A 53 7.91 5.62 5.29
N ALA A 54 7.07 4.77 5.86
CA ALA A 54 6.96 3.36 5.50
C ALA A 54 5.50 2.99 5.23
N THR A 55 5.24 2.37 4.09
CA THR A 55 3.94 1.79 3.75
C THR A 55 4.13 0.30 3.45
N PRO A 56 3.52 -0.61 4.21
CA PRO A 56 3.62 -2.04 3.94
C PRO A 56 2.96 -2.40 2.62
N ALA A 57 3.44 -3.47 1.98
CA ALA A 57 2.83 -4.03 0.78
C ALA A 57 1.36 -4.39 1.01
N SER A 58 0.54 -4.15 0.00
CA SER A 58 -0.90 -4.45 0.03
C SER A 58 -1.45 -4.61 -1.39
N ASP A 59 -2.69 -5.07 -1.52
CA ASP A 59 -3.38 -5.23 -2.81
C ASP A 59 -4.31 -4.03 -3.14
N ARG A 60 -3.95 -2.82 -2.67
CA ARG A 60 -4.76 -1.61 -2.90
C ARG A 60 -4.70 -1.07 -4.34
N GLY A 61 -3.75 -1.55 -5.15
CA GLY A 61 -3.52 -1.08 -6.51
C GLY A 61 -2.33 -0.12 -6.62
N PHE A 62 -2.56 1.07 -7.15
CA PHE A 62 -1.52 2.05 -7.45
C PHE A 62 -1.74 3.36 -6.71
N LEU A 63 -0.64 3.98 -6.28
CA LEU A 63 -0.62 5.35 -5.79
C LEU A 63 0.01 6.25 -6.85
N VAL A 64 -0.73 7.28 -7.25
CA VAL A 64 -0.30 8.31 -8.17
C VAL A 64 -0.24 9.63 -7.43
N GLY A 65 0.91 10.26 -7.39
CA GLY A 65 1.13 11.54 -6.72
C GLY A 65 1.56 12.63 -7.69
N VAL A 66 1.09 13.84 -7.45
CA VAL A 66 1.53 15.04 -8.16
C VAL A 66 2.00 16.08 -7.16
N SER A 67 3.24 16.53 -7.31
CA SER A 67 3.80 17.58 -6.47
C SER A 67 3.16 18.93 -6.76
N GLN A 68 2.66 19.60 -5.72
CA GLN A 68 2.07 20.94 -5.81
C GLN A 68 3.11 22.04 -5.57
N SER A 69 4.30 21.66 -5.09
CA SER A 69 5.42 22.57 -4.82
C SER A 69 6.68 22.08 -5.50
N ALA A 70 7.62 23.01 -5.74
CA ALA A 70 8.94 22.68 -6.25
C ALA A 70 9.92 22.35 -5.10
N GLY A 71 10.99 21.60 -5.45
CA GLY A 71 12.14 21.41 -4.59
C GLY A 71 12.00 20.31 -3.52
N HIS A 72 10.94 19.49 -3.55
CA HIS A 72 10.86 18.35 -2.66
C HIS A 72 11.92 17.31 -3.01
N ARG A 73 12.59 16.79 -1.98
CA ARG A 73 13.59 15.73 -2.09
C ARG A 73 13.28 14.60 -1.12
N ARG A 74 13.43 13.38 -1.60
CA ARG A 74 13.35 12.17 -0.77
C ARG A 74 14.34 11.13 -1.25
N ARG A 75 14.70 10.23 -0.36
CA ARG A 75 15.51 9.06 -0.66
C ARG A 75 14.63 7.82 -0.54
N ILE A 76 14.33 7.18 -1.66
CA ILE A 76 13.53 5.95 -1.71
C ILE A 76 14.45 4.76 -1.51
N LEU A 77 14.08 3.85 -0.62
CA LEU A 77 14.87 2.67 -0.25
C LEU A 77 14.29 1.44 -0.95
N HIS A 78 15.12 0.75 -1.71
CA HIS A 78 14.80 -0.51 -2.39
C HIS A 78 15.71 -1.63 -1.86
N GLY A 79 15.32 -2.27 -0.76
CA GLY A 79 16.18 -3.23 -0.07
C GLY A 79 17.50 -2.57 0.37
N ARG A 80 18.63 -2.99 -0.22
CA ARG A 80 19.97 -2.43 0.08
C ARG A 80 20.34 -1.21 -0.78
N ARG A 81 19.53 -0.84 -1.76
CA ARG A 81 19.78 0.31 -2.63
C ARG A 81 18.92 1.49 -2.20
N ALA A 82 19.47 2.68 -2.34
CA ALA A 82 18.76 3.92 -2.08
C ALA A 82 18.85 4.80 -3.33
N GLU A 83 17.72 5.38 -3.72
CA GLU A 83 17.62 6.28 -4.86
C GLU A 83 17.16 7.66 -4.37
N ALA A 84 17.94 8.69 -4.71
CA ALA A 84 17.57 10.07 -4.42
C ALA A 84 16.65 10.59 -5.53
N CYS A 85 15.46 11.05 -5.16
CA CYS A 85 14.48 11.60 -6.07
C CYS A 85 14.17 13.05 -5.73
N GLY A 86 14.17 13.90 -6.76
CA GLY A 86 13.72 15.29 -6.69
C GLY A 86 12.36 15.46 -7.34
N PHE A 87 11.54 16.36 -6.82
CA PHE A 87 10.22 16.68 -7.34
C PHE A 87 10.08 18.19 -7.48
N ASP A 88 9.96 18.62 -8.72
CA ASP A 88 9.54 19.98 -9.03
C ASP A 88 8.01 20.07 -9.06
N GLN A 89 7.48 21.26 -9.20
CA GLN A 89 6.04 21.45 -9.35
C GLN A 89 5.53 20.66 -10.57
N ASN A 90 4.40 19.97 -10.41
CA ASN A 90 3.79 19.04 -11.37
C ASN A 90 4.61 17.77 -11.63
N ALA A 91 5.66 17.52 -10.88
CA ALA A 91 6.36 16.25 -10.97
C ALA A 91 5.48 15.11 -10.46
N VAL A 92 5.50 14.00 -11.19
CA VAL A 92 4.65 12.83 -10.99
C VAL A 92 5.40 11.74 -10.26
N TYR A 93 4.67 11.04 -9.42
CA TYR A 93 5.09 9.87 -8.70
C TYR A 93 4.07 8.74 -8.88
N VAL A 94 4.51 7.60 -9.39
CA VAL A 94 3.68 6.41 -9.58
C VAL A 94 4.33 5.22 -8.90
N ARG A 95 3.60 4.56 -8.00
CA ARG A 95 4.05 3.31 -7.38
C ARG A 95 2.93 2.28 -7.27
N ASN A 96 3.31 1.02 -7.23
CA ASN A 96 2.40 -0.08 -6.91
C ASN A 96 2.42 -0.31 -5.39
N PHE A 97 1.25 -0.49 -4.78
CA PHE A 97 1.14 -0.90 -3.39
C PHE A 97 1.53 -2.37 -3.14
N SER A 98 1.69 -3.19 -4.19
CA SER A 98 2.21 -4.55 -4.01
C SER A 98 3.65 -4.59 -3.45
N ASP A 99 4.31 -3.44 -3.43
CA ASP A 99 5.66 -3.26 -2.94
C ASP A 99 5.69 -2.50 -1.61
N ASP A 100 6.50 -2.98 -0.64
CA ASP A 100 6.82 -2.19 0.55
C ASP A 100 7.48 -0.89 0.11
N TYR A 101 7.02 0.20 0.66
CA TYR A 101 7.60 1.49 0.38
C TYR A 101 8.28 2.04 1.62
N HIS A 102 9.53 2.42 1.45
CA HIS A 102 10.35 3.07 2.46
C HIS A 102 10.99 4.30 1.85
N ALA A 103 10.85 5.45 2.48
CA ALA A 103 11.50 6.67 2.03
C ALA A 103 11.87 7.58 3.20
N ASP A 104 13.05 8.18 3.11
CA ASP A 104 13.47 9.26 4.00
C ASP A 104 13.11 10.60 3.33
N MET A 105 12.22 11.34 3.94
CA MET A 105 11.82 12.68 3.48
C MET A 105 12.91 13.68 3.88
N GLN A 106 13.42 14.43 2.91
CA GLN A 106 14.58 15.30 3.10
C GLN A 106 14.24 16.80 2.99
N SER A 107 13.01 17.12 2.69
CA SER A 107 12.53 18.50 2.55
C SER A 107 11.01 18.57 2.69
N PRO A 108 10.43 19.76 2.90
CA PRO A 108 8.99 20.00 2.87
C PRO A 108 8.34 19.48 1.59
N PHE A 109 7.06 19.15 1.64
CA PHE A 109 6.32 18.67 0.48
C PHE A 109 4.85 19.08 0.51
N ASP A 110 4.23 19.12 -0.67
CA ASP A 110 2.79 19.22 -0.89
C ASP A 110 2.43 18.32 -2.07
N PHE A 111 1.64 17.27 -1.81
CA PHE A 111 1.22 16.33 -2.83
C PHE A 111 -0.28 16.14 -2.87
N LEU A 112 -0.84 16.15 -4.06
CA LEU A 112 -2.11 15.49 -4.36
C LEU A 112 -1.83 14.03 -4.72
N LEU A 113 -2.54 13.11 -4.06
CA LEU A 113 -2.32 11.67 -4.19
C LEU A 113 -3.63 10.98 -4.53
N LEU A 114 -3.62 10.16 -5.57
CA LEU A 114 -4.76 9.36 -6.01
C LEU A 114 -4.41 7.88 -5.88
N GLU A 115 -5.22 7.15 -5.12
CA GLU A 115 -5.16 5.69 -5.03
C GLU A 115 -6.21 5.10 -5.99
N MET A 116 -5.76 4.26 -6.92
CA MET A 116 -6.61 3.57 -7.88
C MET A 116 -6.39 2.06 -7.82
N SER A 117 -7.49 1.31 -7.73
CA SER A 117 -7.43 -0.15 -7.75
C SER A 117 -7.05 -0.69 -9.14
N HIS A 118 -6.53 -1.92 -9.19
CA HIS A 118 -6.27 -2.62 -10.45
C HIS A 118 -7.54 -2.72 -11.32
N ALA A 119 -8.71 -2.93 -10.69
CA ALA A 119 -9.99 -3.00 -11.38
C ALA A 119 -10.38 -1.67 -12.04
N ALA A 120 -10.23 -0.54 -11.33
CA ALA A 120 -10.53 0.79 -11.87
C ALA A 120 -9.63 1.14 -13.07
N LEU A 121 -8.33 0.82 -13.00
CA LEU A 121 -7.41 1.02 -14.11
C LEU A 121 -7.72 0.10 -15.30
N ALA A 122 -8.09 -1.15 -15.07
CA ALA A 122 -8.49 -2.08 -16.12
C ALA A 122 -9.77 -1.60 -16.83
N GLN A 123 -10.74 -1.14 -16.07
CA GLN A 123 -11.97 -0.54 -16.59
C GLN A 123 -11.68 0.69 -17.47
N ALA A 124 -10.82 1.59 -17.00
CA ALA A 124 -10.41 2.77 -17.76
C ALA A 124 -9.70 2.41 -19.07
N ALA A 125 -8.96 1.31 -19.10
CA ALA A 125 -8.32 0.78 -20.31
C ALA A 125 -9.28 0.02 -21.23
N GLY A 126 -10.56 -0.17 -20.86
CA GLY A 126 -11.49 -1.03 -21.60
C GLY A 126 -11.06 -2.49 -21.64
N ARG A 127 -10.35 -2.98 -20.63
CA ARG A 127 -9.76 -4.32 -20.56
C ARG A 127 -10.21 -5.03 -19.29
N SER A 128 -10.22 -6.36 -19.32
CA SER A 128 -10.49 -7.17 -18.12
C SER A 128 -9.33 -7.15 -17.12
N GLN A 129 -8.11 -6.94 -17.60
CA GLN A 129 -6.89 -6.83 -16.77
C GLN A 129 -5.88 -5.91 -17.44
N ILE A 130 -5.01 -5.30 -16.64
CA ILE A 130 -3.85 -4.52 -17.09
C ILE A 130 -2.55 -5.18 -16.63
N ALA A 131 -1.47 -4.96 -17.38
CA ALA A 131 -0.13 -5.46 -17.02
C ALA A 131 0.44 -4.74 -15.77
N GLY A 132 -0.05 -3.54 -15.47
CA GLY A 132 0.41 -2.68 -14.40
C GLY A 132 0.83 -1.30 -14.91
N LEU A 133 1.33 -0.48 -14.01
CA LEU A 133 1.95 0.81 -14.33
C LEU A 133 3.45 0.75 -14.05
N THR A 134 4.23 1.42 -14.89
CA THR A 134 5.67 1.60 -14.66
C THR A 134 5.86 2.58 -13.50
N ALA A 135 6.60 2.15 -12.48
CA ALA A 135 6.96 3.03 -11.37
C ALA A 135 7.78 4.23 -11.89
N THR A 136 7.45 5.41 -11.40
CA THR A 136 8.06 6.67 -11.84
C THR A 136 8.20 7.61 -10.65
N ALA A 137 9.29 8.37 -10.61
CA ALA A 137 9.49 9.41 -9.62
C ALA A 137 10.16 10.64 -10.26
N GLY A 138 9.54 11.82 -10.09
CA GLY A 138 10.11 13.10 -10.57
C GLY A 138 9.90 13.42 -12.05
N ALA A 139 9.17 12.58 -12.82
CA ALA A 139 8.84 12.91 -14.21
C ALA A 139 7.80 14.04 -14.28
N ASN A 140 7.96 14.98 -15.20
CA ASN A 140 6.96 16.03 -15.41
C ASN A 140 5.85 15.54 -16.33
N ASP A 141 4.59 15.69 -15.89
CA ASP A 141 3.40 15.39 -16.67
C ASP A 141 2.30 16.41 -16.38
N ALA A 142 2.28 17.44 -17.18
CA ALA A 142 1.33 18.54 -17.04
C ALA A 142 -0.13 18.10 -17.23
N VAL A 143 -0.39 17.12 -18.10
CA VAL A 143 -1.75 16.59 -18.33
C VAL A 143 -2.25 15.91 -17.08
N LEU A 144 -1.48 14.99 -16.52
CA LEU A 144 -1.83 14.29 -15.30
C LEU A 144 -1.98 15.24 -14.10
N ALA A 145 -1.10 16.23 -14.01
CA ALA A 145 -1.14 17.25 -12.97
C ALA A 145 -2.44 18.06 -13.00
N HIS A 146 -2.90 18.47 -14.19
CA HIS A 146 -4.16 19.20 -14.37
C HIS A 146 -5.39 18.31 -14.07
N LEU A 147 -5.39 17.06 -14.53
CA LEU A 147 -6.48 16.12 -14.27
C LEU A 147 -6.63 15.82 -12.77
N ILE A 148 -5.53 15.55 -12.08
CA ILE A 148 -5.54 15.31 -10.62
C ILE A 148 -5.88 16.60 -9.87
N GLY A 149 -5.35 17.75 -10.30
CA GLY A 149 -5.68 19.06 -9.75
C GLY A 149 -7.18 19.38 -9.81
N ALA A 150 -7.86 18.97 -10.88
CA ALA A 150 -9.30 19.15 -11.05
C ALA A 150 -10.15 18.39 -9.99
N LEU A 151 -9.57 17.40 -9.30
CA LEU A 151 -10.20 16.71 -8.15
C LEU A 151 -10.10 17.49 -6.83
N THR A 152 -9.33 18.58 -6.77
CA THR A 152 -9.13 19.34 -5.52
C THR A 152 -10.44 19.78 -4.83
N PRO A 153 -11.49 20.22 -5.57
CA PRO A 153 -12.77 20.58 -4.94
C PRO A 153 -13.42 19.45 -4.14
N VAL A 154 -13.16 18.17 -4.50
CA VAL A 154 -13.66 16.99 -3.77
C VAL A 154 -13.14 16.96 -2.34
N LEU A 155 -11.91 17.43 -2.10
CA LEU A 155 -11.30 17.48 -0.77
C LEU A 155 -11.81 18.67 0.06
N THR A 156 -12.08 19.80 -0.60
CA THR A 156 -12.38 21.08 0.09
C THR A 156 -13.88 21.36 0.19
N ARG A 157 -14.65 20.92 -0.80
CA ARG A 157 -16.10 21.17 -0.91
C ARG A 157 -16.84 19.94 -1.50
N PRO A 158 -16.79 18.78 -0.82
CA PRO A 158 -17.33 17.52 -1.37
C PRO A 158 -18.83 17.58 -1.69
N ALA A 159 -19.58 18.42 -0.96
CA ALA A 159 -21.02 18.57 -1.19
C ALA A 159 -21.38 19.32 -2.51
N GLU A 160 -20.44 20.05 -3.09
CA GLU A 160 -20.61 20.79 -4.34
C GLU A 160 -20.24 19.96 -5.58
N VAL A 161 -19.64 18.78 -5.39
CA VAL A 161 -19.10 17.95 -6.48
C VAL A 161 -20.03 16.77 -6.74
N THR A 162 -20.45 16.59 -7.99
CA THR A 162 -21.29 15.45 -8.36
C THR A 162 -20.42 14.19 -8.52
N THR A 163 -20.96 13.03 -8.12
CA THR A 163 -20.31 11.73 -8.30
C THR A 163 -19.92 11.47 -9.75
N LEU A 164 -20.81 11.84 -10.69
CA LEU A 164 -20.55 11.69 -12.12
C LEU A 164 -19.28 12.44 -12.57
N PHE A 165 -19.07 13.65 -12.06
CA PHE A 165 -17.85 14.42 -12.37
C PHE A 165 -16.60 13.68 -11.91
N VAL A 166 -16.61 13.17 -10.68
CA VAL A 166 -15.51 12.38 -10.11
C VAL A 166 -15.23 11.14 -10.93
N ASP A 167 -16.28 10.38 -11.29
CA ASP A 167 -16.17 9.14 -12.05
C ASP A 167 -15.56 9.38 -13.45
N GLN A 168 -16.04 10.43 -14.18
CA GLN A 168 -15.51 10.75 -15.50
C GLN A 168 -14.06 11.24 -15.45
N LEU A 169 -13.72 12.01 -14.43
CA LEU A 169 -12.36 12.49 -14.24
C LEU A 169 -11.39 11.33 -13.89
N CYS A 170 -11.83 10.41 -13.03
CA CYS A 170 -11.08 9.20 -12.73
C CYS A 170 -10.90 8.30 -13.94
N LEU A 171 -11.91 8.21 -14.80
CA LEU A 171 -11.81 7.50 -16.08
C LEU A 171 -10.75 8.15 -16.99
N ALA A 172 -10.78 9.47 -17.14
CA ALA A 172 -9.78 10.21 -17.94
C ALA A 172 -8.36 10.03 -17.40
N ILE A 173 -8.19 10.10 -16.07
CA ILE A 173 -6.91 9.85 -15.40
C ILE A 173 -6.46 8.42 -15.67
N GLY A 174 -7.34 7.44 -15.52
CA GLY A 174 -7.03 6.03 -15.76
C GLY A 174 -6.61 5.75 -17.21
N ILE A 175 -7.27 6.35 -18.20
CA ILE A 175 -6.88 6.27 -19.62
C ILE A 175 -5.48 6.84 -19.80
N HIS A 176 -5.23 8.07 -19.33
CA HIS A 176 -3.92 8.71 -19.45
C HIS A 176 -2.81 7.90 -18.76
N LEU A 177 -3.07 7.35 -17.58
CA LEU A 177 -2.12 6.49 -16.87
C LEU A 177 -1.79 5.23 -17.67
N ASN A 178 -2.80 4.56 -18.26
CA ASN A 178 -2.57 3.38 -19.08
C ASN A 178 -1.78 3.69 -20.35
N ASP A 179 -2.07 4.81 -21.00
CA ASP A 179 -1.41 5.20 -22.26
C ASP A 179 0.05 5.60 -22.04
N ARG A 180 0.32 6.35 -20.97
CA ARG A 180 1.65 6.93 -20.74
C ARG A 180 2.54 6.10 -19.83
N TYR A 181 1.97 5.47 -18.81
CA TYR A 181 2.69 4.71 -17.78
C TYR A 181 2.32 3.23 -17.78
N GLY A 182 1.40 2.81 -18.66
CA GLY A 182 1.07 1.41 -18.79
C GLY A 182 2.32 0.60 -19.06
N ALA A 183 2.62 -0.38 -18.21
CA ALA A 183 3.69 -1.31 -18.49
C ALA A 183 3.36 -1.97 -19.83
N ALA A 184 4.32 -2.00 -20.75
CA ALA A 184 4.19 -2.81 -21.96
C ALA A 184 3.76 -4.21 -21.50
N ALA A 185 2.63 -4.71 -22.03
CA ALA A 185 2.24 -6.07 -21.72
C ALA A 185 3.48 -6.92 -21.98
N PRO A 186 4.06 -7.60 -21.00
CA PRO A 186 5.08 -8.57 -21.30
C PRO A 186 4.42 -9.45 -22.34
N VAL A 187 5.09 -9.64 -23.49
CA VAL A 187 4.66 -10.59 -24.53
C VAL A 187 4.21 -11.81 -23.75
N ALA A 188 2.91 -12.06 -23.75
CA ALA A 188 2.26 -12.92 -22.78
C ALA A 188 2.82 -14.33 -22.90
N ARG A 189 3.90 -14.60 -22.19
CA ARG A 189 4.07 -15.93 -21.64
C ARG A 189 2.94 -16.05 -20.62
N PRO A 190 2.06 -17.04 -20.74
CA PRO A 190 1.01 -17.26 -19.75
C PRO A 190 1.69 -17.21 -18.38
N ALA A 191 1.13 -16.43 -17.45
CA ALA A 191 1.70 -16.30 -16.13
C ALA A 191 1.84 -17.72 -15.56
N GLN A 192 3.05 -18.21 -15.56
CA GLN A 192 3.34 -19.56 -15.07
C GLN A 192 3.42 -19.46 -13.55
N ALA A 193 2.77 -20.40 -12.88
CA ALA A 193 3.00 -20.63 -11.46
C ALA A 193 4.51 -20.81 -11.22
N LEU A 194 4.98 -20.47 -10.03
CA LEU A 194 6.36 -20.75 -9.65
C LEU A 194 6.68 -22.22 -9.88
N ALA A 195 7.83 -22.50 -10.47
CA ALA A 195 8.34 -23.86 -10.54
C ALA A 195 8.39 -24.45 -9.13
N PRO A 196 8.08 -25.74 -8.92
CA PRO A 196 8.01 -26.35 -7.58
C PRO A 196 9.24 -26.10 -6.71
N MET A 197 10.43 -26.06 -7.31
CA MET A 197 11.68 -25.77 -6.61
C MET A 197 11.74 -24.32 -6.13
N HIS A 198 11.32 -23.35 -6.94
CA HIS A 198 11.27 -21.94 -6.56
C HIS A 198 10.18 -21.67 -5.52
N GLU A 199 9.04 -22.36 -5.63
CA GLU A 199 7.97 -22.28 -4.62
C GLU A 199 8.45 -22.81 -3.27
N ALA A 200 9.09 -24.00 -3.24
CA ALA A 200 9.63 -24.58 -2.02
C ALA A 200 10.69 -23.64 -1.39
N ARG A 201 11.61 -23.11 -2.21
CA ARG A 201 12.63 -22.16 -1.77
C ARG A 201 12.03 -20.87 -1.19
N ALA A 202 11.06 -20.30 -1.89
CA ALA A 202 10.39 -19.09 -1.43
C ALA A 202 9.66 -19.31 -0.10
N LYS A 203 8.91 -20.41 0.04
CA LYS A 203 8.23 -20.77 1.29
C LYS A 203 9.21 -20.99 2.43
N GLU A 204 10.35 -21.62 2.18
CA GLU A 204 11.39 -21.85 3.18
C GLU A 204 12.01 -20.53 3.65
N MET A 205 12.39 -19.65 2.72
CA MET A 205 12.92 -18.34 3.04
C MET A 205 11.93 -17.48 3.86
N LEU A 206 10.65 -17.52 3.51
CA LEU A 206 9.61 -16.81 4.25
C LEU A 206 9.39 -17.39 5.64
N ARG A 207 9.44 -18.73 5.81
CA ARG A 207 9.32 -19.40 7.11
C ARG A 207 10.48 -19.12 8.04
N SER A 208 11.70 -19.14 7.52
CA SER A 208 12.91 -18.91 8.30
C SER A 208 13.05 -17.46 8.80
N HIS A 209 12.25 -16.54 8.25
CA HIS A 209 12.28 -15.11 8.59
C HIS A 209 10.89 -14.57 8.98
N LEU A 210 10.15 -15.33 9.80
CA LEU A 210 8.85 -14.88 10.31
C LEU A 210 8.96 -13.57 11.10
N ASP A 211 10.14 -13.30 11.69
CA ASP A 211 10.47 -12.07 12.43
C ASP A 211 10.45 -10.78 11.59
N GLY A 212 10.19 -10.88 10.30
CA GLY A 212 10.04 -9.73 9.40
C GLY A 212 11.34 -9.17 8.83
N ARG A 213 12.47 -9.87 9.03
CA ARG A 213 13.80 -9.39 8.56
C ARG A 213 14.05 -9.64 7.08
N ILE A 214 13.16 -10.31 6.35
CA ILE A 214 13.30 -10.55 4.92
C ILE A 214 12.34 -9.68 4.12
N ALA A 215 12.85 -9.00 3.11
CA ALA A 215 12.01 -8.31 2.13
C ALA A 215 11.54 -9.30 1.05
N ILE A 216 10.31 -9.11 0.56
CA ILE A 216 9.79 -9.92 -0.57
C ILE A 216 10.67 -9.77 -1.82
N ALA A 217 11.36 -8.63 -1.97
CA ALA A 217 12.36 -8.43 -3.03
C ALA A 217 13.50 -9.44 -2.96
N ASP A 218 14.04 -9.71 -1.75
CA ASP A 218 15.14 -10.67 -1.57
C ASP A 218 14.70 -12.10 -1.93
N VAL A 219 13.44 -12.45 -1.64
CA VAL A 219 12.87 -13.75 -2.01
C VAL A 219 12.68 -13.86 -3.54
N ALA A 220 12.23 -12.77 -4.18
CA ALA A 220 12.09 -12.71 -5.62
C ALA A 220 13.44 -12.83 -6.33
N ASP A 221 14.46 -12.13 -5.84
CA ASP A 221 15.85 -12.18 -6.35
C ASP A 221 16.43 -13.60 -6.21
N ALA A 222 16.16 -14.27 -5.08
CA ALA A 222 16.56 -15.67 -4.87
C ALA A 222 15.88 -16.64 -5.85
N CYS A 223 14.72 -16.27 -6.38
CA CYS A 223 14.01 -16.99 -7.43
C CYS A 223 14.36 -16.50 -8.86
N GLN A 224 15.30 -15.54 -8.99
CA GLN A 224 15.69 -14.92 -10.25
C GLN A 224 14.51 -14.25 -11.00
N LEU A 225 13.57 -13.70 -10.26
CA LEU A 225 12.37 -13.04 -10.77
C LEU A 225 12.34 -11.58 -10.31
N SER A 226 11.75 -10.72 -11.14
CA SER A 226 11.35 -9.41 -10.64
C SER A 226 10.27 -9.59 -9.57
N ARG A 227 10.22 -8.70 -8.58
CA ARG A 227 9.26 -8.75 -7.48
C ARG A 227 7.81 -8.87 -7.96
N SER A 228 7.40 -8.09 -8.96
CA SER A 228 6.04 -8.15 -9.53
C SER A 228 5.75 -9.50 -10.18
N HIS A 229 6.73 -10.07 -10.89
CA HIS A 229 6.60 -11.40 -11.49
C HIS A 229 6.54 -12.49 -10.42
N PHE A 230 7.41 -12.40 -9.42
CA PHE A 230 7.41 -13.32 -8.28
C PHE A 230 6.07 -13.31 -7.54
N THR A 231 5.55 -12.13 -7.17
CA THR A 231 4.28 -12.01 -6.44
C THR A 231 3.13 -12.65 -7.22
N ARG A 232 3.06 -12.42 -8.53
CA ARG A 232 2.05 -13.03 -9.40
C ARG A 232 2.21 -14.54 -9.52
N ALA A 233 3.44 -15.00 -9.78
CA ALA A 233 3.74 -16.43 -9.93
C ALA A 233 3.54 -17.20 -8.62
N PHE A 234 3.88 -16.61 -7.48
CA PHE A 234 3.66 -17.17 -6.16
C PHE A 234 2.15 -17.28 -5.86
N ARG A 235 1.36 -16.25 -6.18
CA ARG A 235 -0.11 -16.29 -6.01
C ARG A 235 -0.74 -17.38 -6.89
N LEU A 236 -0.27 -17.56 -8.12
CA LEU A 236 -0.75 -18.62 -8.99
C LEU A 236 -0.39 -20.02 -8.46
N ALA A 237 0.77 -20.18 -7.83
CA ALA A 237 1.21 -21.44 -7.27
C ALA A 237 0.52 -21.78 -5.94
N THR A 238 0.28 -20.77 -5.09
CA THR A 238 -0.16 -20.98 -3.68
C THR A 238 -1.59 -20.51 -3.39
N GLY A 239 -2.22 -19.79 -4.33
CA GLY A 239 -3.52 -19.14 -4.14
C GLY A 239 -3.45 -17.84 -3.31
N GLN A 240 -2.30 -17.46 -2.76
CA GLN A 240 -2.12 -16.33 -1.87
C GLN A 240 -0.94 -15.45 -2.33
N THR A 241 -0.99 -14.15 -2.00
CA THR A 241 0.21 -13.32 -2.19
C THR A 241 1.31 -13.75 -1.20
N PRO A 242 2.59 -13.47 -1.47
CA PRO A 242 3.68 -13.77 -0.52
C PRO A 242 3.46 -13.13 0.86
N HIS A 243 2.88 -11.95 0.90
CA HIS A 243 2.57 -11.24 2.14
C HIS A 243 1.45 -11.93 2.93
N ASP A 244 0.33 -12.27 2.26
CA ASP A 244 -0.80 -12.97 2.90
C ASP A 244 -0.36 -14.34 3.41
N TRP A 245 0.44 -15.03 2.62
CA TRP A 245 1.00 -16.33 3.01
C TRP A 245 1.91 -16.21 4.24
N LEU A 246 2.82 -15.22 4.27
CA LEU A 246 3.68 -14.94 5.43
C LEU A 246 2.84 -14.61 6.66
N GLN A 247 1.80 -13.78 6.51
CA GLN A 247 0.90 -13.45 7.60
C GLN A 247 0.15 -14.68 8.14
N ALA A 248 -0.28 -15.59 7.26
CA ALA A 248 -0.89 -16.84 7.66
C ALA A 248 0.09 -17.73 8.46
N GLN A 249 1.39 -17.79 8.06
CA GLN A 249 2.42 -18.51 8.81
C GLN A 249 2.67 -17.87 10.19
N ARG A 250 2.72 -16.54 10.28
CA ARG A 250 2.84 -15.82 11.57
C ARG A 250 1.67 -16.12 12.50
N LEU A 251 0.45 -16.14 11.98
CA LEU A 251 -0.74 -16.51 12.75
C LEU A 251 -0.70 -17.97 13.20
N ALA A 252 -0.23 -18.88 12.34
CA ALA A 252 -0.06 -20.29 12.72
C ALA A 252 0.94 -20.43 13.87
N ARG A 253 2.08 -19.74 13.79
CA ARG A 253 3.08 -19.71 14.87
C ARG A 253 2.52 -19.09 16.15
N ALA A 254 1.74 -18.03 16.04
CA ALA A 254 1.08 -17.41 17.20
C ALA A 254 0.13 -18.37 17.90
N ARG A 255 -0.67 -19.17 17.17
CA ARG A 255 -1.54 -20.20 17.74
C ARG A 255 -0.76 -21.25 18.51
N GLU A 256 0.38 -21.70 17.98
CA GLU A 256 1.27 -22.65 18.66
C GLU A 256 1.77 -22.08 19.99
N LEU A 257 2.30 -20.84 19.97
CA LEU A 257 2.81 -20.17 21.17
C LEU A 257 1.69 -19.93 22.21
N LEU A 258 0.51 -19.52 21.76
CA LEU A 258 -0.64 -19.30 22.64
C LEU A 258 -1.15 -20.59 23.30
N ARG A 259 -0.99 -21.75 22.63
CA ARG A 259 -1.35 -23.08 23.19
C ARG A 259 -0.28 -23.65 24.09
N GLY A 260 0.98 -23.49 23.72
CA GLY A 260 2.10 -24.20 24.33
C GLY A 260 2.92 -23.38 25.31
N SER A 261 2.57 -22.12 25.59
CA SER A 261 3.34 -21.28 26.50
C SER A 261 2.48 -20.21 27.18
N ASP A 262 2.99 -19.73 28.33
CA ASP A 262 2.40 -18.59 29.07
C ASP A 262 3.08 -17.25 28.71
N LEU A 263 3.75 -17.17 27.57
CA LEU A 263 4.43 -15.96 27.13
C LEU A 263 3.46 -14.76 27.12
N PRO A 264 3.89 -13.58 27.58
CA PRO A 264 3.14 -12.33 27.42
C PRO A 264 2.76 -12.09 25.94
N LEU A 265 1.58 -11.49 25.70
CA LEU A 265 1.11 -11.26 24.34
C LEU A 265 2.05 -10.35 23.52
N ALA A 266 2.79 -9.45 24.17
CA ALA A 266 3.82 -8.64 23.55
C ALA A 266 4.97 -9.48 23.00
N ASP A 267 5.40 -10.49 23.79
CA ASP A 267 6.50 -11.40 23.40
C ASP A 267 6.05 -12.34 22.29
N VAL A 268 4.80 -12.83 22.33
CA VAL A 268 4.21 -13.60 21.23
C VAL A 268 4.17 -12.77 19.95
N ALA A 269 3.76 -11.49 20.03
CA ALA A 269 3.74 -10.60 18.89
C ALA A 269 5.13 -10.45 18.26
N THR A 270 6.15 -10.19 19.08
CA THR A 270 7.54 -10.04 18.64
C THR A 270 8.07 -11.34 18.04
N ALA A 271 7.85 -12.49 18.71
CA ALA A 271 8.31 -13.81 18.24
C ALA A 271 7.66 -14.25 16.92
N CYS A 272 6.49 -13.69 16.60
CA CYS A 272 5.78 -13.93 15.35
C CYS A 272 6.01 -12.84 14.29
N GLY A 273 6.86 -11.85 14.54
CA GLY A 273 7.23 -10.80 13.58
C GLY A 273 6.15 -9.73 13.34
N PHE A 274 5.28 -9.50 14.32
CA PHE A 274 4.39 -8.35 14.32
C PHE A 274 5.12 -7.11 14.86
N ALA A 275 4.75 -5.94 14.35
CA ALA A 275 5.40 -4.68 14.73
C ALA A 275 5.21 -4.36 16.21
N ASP A 276 4.03 -4.67 16.76
CA ASP A 276 3.66 -4.48 18.15
C ASP A 276 2.49 -5.37 18.54
N GLN A 277 2.16 -5.41 19.84
CA GLN A 277 1.05 -6.20 20.40
C GLN A 277 -0.32 -5.74 19.85
N SER A 278 -0.50 -4.45 19.59
CA SER A 278 -1.77 -3.90 19.10
C SER A 278 -2.03 -4.34 17.67
N HIS A 279 -1.00 -4.30 16.82
CA HIS A 279 -1.04 -4.84 15.46
C HIS A 279 -1.35 -6.35 15.48
N PHE A 280 -0.62 -7.12 16.30
CA PHE A 280 -0.88 -8.54 16.50
C PHE A 280 -2.33 -8.82 16.91
N THR A 281 -2.82 -8.15 17.96
CA THR A 281 -4.18 -8.35 18.47
C THR A 281 -5.24 -8.10 17.41
N ARG A 282 -5.10 -7.02 16.62
CA ARG A 282 -6.03 -6.68 15.55
C ARG A 282 -6.04 -7.72 14.44
N VAL A 283 -4.86 -8.16 13.99
CA VAL A 283 -4.71 -9.14 12.90
C VAL A 283 -5.22 -10.51 13.36
N PHE A 284 -4.87 -10.94 14.57
CA PHE A 284 -5.29 -12.20 15.15
C PHE A 284 -6.82 -12.25 15.37
N SER A 285 -7.40 -11.19 15.95
CA SER A 285 -8.85 -11.10 16.17
C SER A 285 -9.63 -11.15 14.86
N ARG A 286 -9.11 -10.52 13.80
CA ARG A 286 -9.73 -10.57 12.48
C ARG A 286 -9.71 -11.99 11.87
N ALA A 287 -8.65 -12.75 12.12
CA ALA A 287 -8.49 -14.10 11.59
C ALA A 287 -9.22 -15.16 12.39
N GLU A 288 -9.21 -15.05 13.74
CA GLU A 288 -9.74 -16.07 14.66
C GLU A 288 -11.10 -15.72 15.28
N GLY A 289 -11.64 -14.53 14.99
CA GLY A 289 -12.91 -14.07 15.54
C GLY A 289 -12.86 -13.65 17.02
N ALA A 290 -11.72 -13.82 17.70
CA ALA A 290 -11.54 -13.48 19.11
C ALA A 290 -10.15 -12.91 19.41
N PRO A 291 -10.01 -11.98 20.38
CA PRO A 291 -8.71 -11.47 20.81
C PRO A 291 -7.80 -12.59 21.35
N PRO A 292 -6.47 -12.52 21.14
CA PRO A 292 -5.54 -13.60 21.49
C PRO A 292 -5.57 -13.99 22.96
N GLY A 293 -5.77 -13.04 23.88
CA GLY A 293 -5.91 -13.34 25.31
C GLY A 293 -7.19 -14.10 25.67
N HIS A 294 -8.30 -13.80 24.99
CA HIS A 294 -9.56 -14.54 25.14
C HIS A 294 -9.43 -15.94 24.53
N TRP A 295 -8.85 -16.02 23.34
CA TRP A 295 -8.60 -17.27 22.62
C TRP A 295 -7.72 -18.24 23.44
N ARG A 296 -6.64 -17.75 24.11
CA ARG A 296 -5.79 -18.54 25.00
C ARG A 296 -6.60 -19.12 26.17
N ARG A 297 -7.40 -18.29 26.85
CA ARG A 297 -8.21 -18.75 28.01
C ARG A 297 -9.23 -19.81 27.62
N ALA A 298 -9.85 -19.67 26.46
CA ALA A 298 -10.84 -20.65 25.98
C ALA A 298 -10.24 -22.02 25.64
N LEU A 299 -8.92 -22.14 25.50
CA LEU A 299 -8.24 -23.43 25.30
C LEU A 299 -7.81 -24.10 26.61
N GLN A 300 -7.82 -23.37 27.73
CA GLN A 300 -7.40 -23.83 29.05
C GLN A 300 -8.60 -24.29 29.88
N THR A 301 -9.81 -24.10 29.37
CA THR A 301 -11.09 -24.57 29.94
C THR A 301 -11.51 -25.85 29.25
#